data_e6780fe5ed15e499fea4e44df160658c
#
_entry.id   e6780fe5ed15e499fea4e44df160658c
#
_cell.length_a   1.000
_cell.length_b   1.000
_cell.length_c   1.000
_cell.angle_alpha   90.00
_cell.angle_beta   90.00
_cell.angle_gamma   90.00
#
_symmetry.space_group_name_H-M   'P 1'
#
loop_
_entity.id
_entity.type
_entity.pdbx_description
1 polymer ?
#
loop_
_entity_poly.entity_id
_entity_poly.type
_entity_poly.pdbx_seq_one_letter_code
_entity_poly.pdbx_strand_id
1 'polypeptide(L)'
;MPFFKKIWQSTTGEVVRVATVLIAIVFCTQFARAQHFGIEQKSDSLWLLTLSTDSGFVTSTWPLPYPVYRFATGDIDGDGSTDAVVGVFKASRYFTTASRRVFIFKNFGGKVRPLWLGSRLGGELVDFAVVGHMLRAIEQTADGYVVSNYTWKGFGMGFHSLVATSDNLDDCYNSLKQ
;
A
#
# COMPACT_ATOMS: atom_id res chain seq x y z
N MET A 1 53.85 -24.17 -34.64
CA MET A 1 53.18 -23.85 -33.33
C MET A 1 52.05 -22.81 -33.49
N PRO A 2 50.94 -23.12 -34.12
CA PRO A 2 49.80 -22.16 -34.15
C PRO A 2 48.61 -22.55 -33.25
N PHE A 3 48.65 -23.71 -32.60
CA PHE A 3 47.50 -24.21 -31.83
C PHE A 3 47.32 -23.55 -30.46
N PHE A 4 48.37 -23.12 -29.81
CA PHE A 4 48.31 -22.52 -28.45
C PHE A 4 47.77 -21.07 -28.44
N LYS A 5 47.86 -20.33 -29.53
CA LYS A 5 47.39 -18.94 -29.60
C LYS A 5 45.85 -18.81 -29.69
N LYS A 6 45.15 -19.86 -30.17
CA LYS A 6 43.72 -19.84 -30.39
C LYS A 6 42.91 -20.13 -29.12
N ILE A 7 43.51 -20.89 -28.16
CA ILE A 7 42.88 -21.26 -26.89
C ILE A 7 42.90 -20.08 -25.92
N TRP A 8 43.95 -19.27 -25.95
CA TRP A 8 44.14 -18.15 -25.02
C TRP A 8 43.21 -16.95 -25.33
N GLN A 9 42.85 -16.75 -26.60
CA GLN A 9 41.92 -15.69 -27.02
C GLN A 9 40.47 -16.02 -26.75
N SER A 10 40.09 -17.30 -26.70
CA SER A 10 38.71 -17.73 -26.39
C SER A 10 38.36 -17.57 -24.89
N THR A 11 39.27 -17.95 -24.00
CA THR A 11 39.04 -17.89 -22.56
C THR A 11 39.03 -16.46 -22.00
N THR A 12 39.83 -15.54 -22.53
CA THR A 12 39.81 -14.15 -22.08
C THR A 12 38.50 -13.42 -22.47
N GLY A 13 37.95 -13.75 -23.66
CA GLY A 13 36.66 -13.16 -24.10
C GLY A 13 35.46 -13.60 -23.28
N GLU A 14 35.42 -14.85 -22.86
CA GLU A 14 34.34 -15.36 -21.99
C GLU A 14 34.45 -14.85 -20.55
N VAL A 15 35.64 -14.80 -19.99
CA VAL A 15 35.87 -14.27 -18.62
C VAL A 15 35.48 -12.79 -18.54
N VAL A 16 35.82 -11.99 -19.57
CA VAL A 16 35.43 -10.57 -19.64
C VAL A 16 33.91 -10.43 -19.76
N ARG A 17 33.22 -11.25 -20.55
CA ARG A 17 31.77 -11.23 -20.69
C ARG A 17 31.05 -11.61 -19.40
N VAL A 18 31.52 -12.66 -18.71
CA VAL A 18 30.95 -13.09 -17.42
C VAL A 18 31.18 -12.02 -16.36
N ALA A 19 32.37 -11.43 -16.30
CA ALA A 19 32.68 -10.35 -15.37
C ALA A 19 31.78 -9.11 -15.63
N THR A 20 31.57 -8.74 -16.91
CA THR A 20 30.69 -7.60 -17.26
C THR A 20 29.23 -7.84 -16.88
N VAL A 21 28.72 -9.06 -17.10
CA VAL A 21 27.35 -9.44 -16.70
C VAL A 21 27.21 -9.45 -15.18
N LEU A 22 28.18 -9.99 -14.44
CA LEU A 22 28.16 -9.98 -12.98
C LEU A 22 28.22 -8.56 -12.41
N ILE A 23 29.05 -7.67 -12.96
CA ILE A 23 29.11 -6.26 -12.55
C ILE A 23 27.77 -5.55 -12.85
N ALA A 24 27.14 -5.82 -14.00
CA ALA A 24 25.84 -5.24 -14.34
C ALA A 24 24.73 -5.72 -13.41
N ILE A 25 24.74 -7.00 -12.99
CA ILE A 25 23.78 -7.54 -12.01
C ILE A 25 24.00 -6.90 -10.63
N VAL A 26 25.23 -6.77 -10.17
CA VAL A 26 25.55 -6.11 -8.88
C VAL A 26 25.17 -4.63 -8.91
N PHE A 27 25.34 -3.93 -10.05
CA PHE A 27 24.91 -2.53 -10.18
C PHE A 27 23.39 -2.38 -10.21
N CYS A 28 22.65 -3.32 -10.79
CA CYS A 28 21.18 -3.28 -10.81
C CYS A 28 20.56 -3.52 -9.41
N THR A 29 21.23 -4.26 -8.54
CA THR A 29 20.70 -4.55 -7.19
C THR A 29 20.92 -3.41 -6.18
N GLN A 30 21.72 -2.40 -6.51
CA GLN A 30 22.03 -1.30 -5.59
C GLN A 30 21.03 -0.14 -5.59
N PHE A 31 20.03 -0.13 -6.46
CA PHE A 31 19.11 1.02 -6.59
C PHE A 31 17.70 0.82 -6.01
N ALA A 32 17.36 -0.32 -5.46
CA ALA A 32 16.14 -0.47 -4.68
C ALA A 32 16.35 0.08 -3.26
N ARG A 33 16.48 1.41 -3.14
CA ARG A 33 16.36 2.05 -1.82
C ARG A 33 14.97 1.79 -1.31
N ALA A 34 14.86 1.15 -0.15
CA ALA A 34 13.58 0.96 0.49
C ALA A 34 12.90 2.33 0.65
N GLN A 35 11.64 2.38 0.31
CA GLN A 35 10.81 3.57 0.43
C GLN A 35 9.62 3.24 1.33
N HIS A 36 9.27 4.15 2.22
CA HIS A 36 8.17 3.98 3.15
C HIS A 36 7.20 5.15 3.06
N PHE A 37 5.94 4.83 3.29
CA PHE A 37 4.89 5.82 3.41
C PHE A 37 4.87 6.45 4.80
N GLY A 38 4.60 7.74 4.84
CA GLY A 38 4.33 8.49 6.06
C GLY A 38 3.15 9.43 5.84
N ILE A 39 2.63 9.98 6.94
CA ILE A 39 1.56 10.96 6.89
C ILE A 39 1.90 12.14 7.79
N GLU A 40 1.67 13.35 7.31
CA GLU A 40 1.99 14.58 8.01
C GLU A 40 0.77 15.52 7.98
N GLN A 41 0.37 16.01 9.15
CA GLN A 41 -0.65 17.04 9.26
C GLN A 41 -0.05 18.42 9.01
N LYS A 42 -0.61 19.18 8.08
CA LYS A 42 -0.22 20.56 7.79
C LYS A 42 -1.18 21.57 8.41
N SER A 43 -2.46 21.21 8.50
CA SER A 43 -3.51 21.97 9.17
C SER A 43 -4.66 21.03 9.53
N ASP A 44 -5.72 21.52 10.17
CA ASP A 44 -6.89 20.72 10.53
C ASP A 44 -7.58 20.05 9.33
N SER A 45 -7.46 20.66 8.16
CA SER A 45 -8.11 20.17 6.92
C SER A 45 -7.13 19.73 5.82
N LEU A 46 -5.81 19.83 6.06
CA LEU A 46 -4.81 19.46 5.06
C LEU A 46 -3.76 18.53 5.66
N TRP A 47 -3.69 17.34 5.09
CA TRP A 47 -2.67 16.33 5.36
C TRP A 47 -1.86 16.04 4.10
N LEU A 48 -0.62 15.61 4.27
CA LEU A 48 0.23 15.14 3.19
C LEU A 48 0.57 13.66 3.44
N LEU A 49 0.21 12.81 2.48
CA LEU A 49 0.78 11.47 2.39
C LEU A 49 2.14 11.62 1.72
N THR A 50 3.19 11.12 2.36
CA THR A 50 4.59 11.22 1.90
C THR A 50 5.13 9.85 1.54
N LEU A 51 6.03 9.80 0.57
CA LEU A 51 6.87 8.64 0.26
C LEU A 51 8.32 9.07 0.47
N SER A 52 9.02 8.40 1.37
CA SER A 52 10.38 8.77 1.79
C SER A 52 11.34 7.60 1.66
N THR A 53 12.61 7.89 1.44
CA THR A 53 13.71 6.93 1.53
C THR A 53 14.08 6.67 2.99
N ASP A 54 14.83 5.61 3.26
CA ASP A 54 15.36 5.29 4.60
C ASP A 54 16.22 6.43 5.19
N SER A 55 16.82 7.27 4.33
CA SER A 55 17.55 8.47 4.75
C SER A 55 16.64 9.66 5.12
N GLY A 56 15.32 9.49 5.06
CA GLY A 56 14.33 10.53 5.37
C GLY A 56 14.07 11.52 4.21
N PHE A 57 14.68 11.31 3.04
CA PHE A 57 14.43 12.19 1.89
C PHE A 57 13.05 11.89 1.28
N VAL A 58 12.15 12.89 1.27
CA VAL A 58 10.82 12.78 0.67
C VAL A 58 10.94 12.82 -0.85
N THR A 59 10.54 11.73 -1.51
CA THR A 59 10.60 11.59 -2.96
C THR A 59 9.29 12.00 -3.65
N SER A 60 8.17 11.87 -2.95
CA SER A 60 6.85 12.20 -3.49
C SER A 60 5.87 12.52 -2.37
N THR A 61 4.88 13.37 -2.68
CA THR A 61 3.78 13.71 -1.77
C THR A 61 2.45 13.65 -2.50
N TRP A 62 1.37 13.39 -1.72
CA TRP A 62 -0.01 13.48 -2.19
C TRP A 62 -0.84 14.28 -1.19
N PRO A 63 -1.48 15.39 -1.60
CA PRO A 63 -2.31 16.18 -0.70
C PRO A 63 -3.65 15.48 -0.40
N LEU A 64 -4.03 15.50 0.86
CA LEU A 64 -5.30 15.00 1.38
C LEU A 64 -6.04 16.18 2.03
N PRO A 65 -6.89 16.91 1.27
CA PRO A 65 -7.61 18.08 1.78
C PRO A 65 -8.86 17.64 2.58
N TYR A 66 -8.67 16.70 3.52
CA TYR A 66 -9.70 16.11 4.38
C TYR A 66 -9.09 15.74 5.73
N PRO A 67 -9.87 15.74 6.82
CA PRO A 67 -9.42 15.15 8.07
C PRO A 67 -9.06 13.68 7.90
N VAL A 68 -7.89 13.29 8.39
CA VAL A 68 -7.43 11.91 8.45
C VAL A 68 -7.66 11.38 9.85
N TYR A 69 -8.32 10.23 9.99
CA TYR A 69 -8.58 9.61 11.29
C TYR A 69 -7.74 8.34 11.54
N ARG A 70 -7.21 7.74 10.46
CA ARG A 70 -6.37 6.53 10.56
C ARG A 70 -5.36 6.46 9.42
N PHE A 71 -4.19 5.92 9.72
CA PHE A 71 -3.15 5.57 8.77
C PHE A 71 -2.63 4.17 9.08
N ALA A 72 -2.50 3.34 8.06
CA ALA A 72 -1.90 2.01 8.11
C ALA A 72 -1.14 1.74 6.82
N THR A 73 -0.29 0.74 6.83
CA THR A 73 0.45 0.29 5.66
C THR A 73 0.36 -1.23 5.53
N GLY A 74 0.44 -1.74 4.30
CA GLY A 74 0.48 -3.18 3.99
C GLY A 74 0.32 -3.39 2.50
N ASP A 75 0.60 -4.58 2.02
CA ASP A 75 0.46 -4.97 0.62
C ASP A 75 -0.99 -5.40 0.35
N ILE A 76 -1.80 -4.48 -0.15
CA ILE A 76 -3.25 -4.69 -0.35
C ILE A 76 -3.55 -5.38 -1.69
N ASP A 77 -2.78 -5.09 -2.73
CA ASP A 77 -3.01 -5.65 -4.06
C ASP A 77 -2.20 -6.93 -4.35
N GLY A 78 -1.33 -7.33 -3.40
CA GLY A 78 -0.56 -8.59 -3.47
C GLY A 78 0.63 -8.50 -4.43
N ASP A 79 1.13 -7.30 -4.75
CA ASP A 79 2.25 -7.13 -5.68
C ASP A 79 3.63 -7.19 -5.00
N GLY A 80 3.66 -7.42 -3.69
CA GLY A 80 4.87 -7.49 -2.88
C GLY A 80 5.39 -6.13 -2.42
N SER A 81 4.72 -5.03 -2.78
CA SER A 81 5.07 -3.68 -2.37
C SER A 81 4.15 -3.20 -1.25
N THR A 82 4.67 -2.37 -0.35
CA THR A 82 3.86 -1.78 0.70
C THR A 82 3.00 -0.64 0.14
N ASP A 83 1.69 -0.71 0.38
CA ASP A 83 0.72 0.34 0.10
C ASP A 83 0.44 1.20 1.34
N ALA A 84 -0.05 2.42 1.13
CA ALA A 84 -0.58 3.27 2.18
C ALA A 84 -2.11 3.21 2.21
N VAL A 85 -2.66 2.94 3.38
CA VAL A 85 -4.11 2.87 3.62
C VAL A 85 -4.51 4.00 4.56
N VAL A 86 -5.30 4.95 4.05
CA VAL A 86 -5.61 6.21 4.74
C VAL A 86 -7.09 6.31 4.99
N GLY A 87 -7.47 6.41 6.26
CA GLY A 87 -8.83 6.71 6.68
C GLY A 87 -9.10 8.21 6.66
N VAL A 88 -10.04 8.65 5.83
CA VAL A 88 -10.41 10.06 5.69
C VAL A 88 -11.88 10.27 6.00
N PHE A 89 -12.23 11.49 6.41
CA PHE A 89 -13.62 11.90 6.60
C PHE A 89 -14.02 12.88 5.49
N LYS A 90 -14.87 12.42 4.56
CA LYS A 90 -15.29 13.23 3.42
C LYS A 90 -16.65 12.86 2.84
N ALA A 91 -17.32 13.84 2.25
CA ALA A 91 -18.47 13.62 1.37
C ALA A 91 -18.02 13.08 0.01
N SER A 92 -18.89 12.42 -0.72
CA SER A 92 -18.68 12.03 -2.11
C SER A 92 -19.73 12.65 -3.03
N ARG A 93 -19.54 12.51 -4.34
CA ARG A 93 -20.50 13.01 -5.34
C ARG A 93 -21.91 12.44 -5.14
N TYR A 94 -21.98 11.19 -4.72
CA TYR A 94 -23.26 10.46 -4.58
C TYR A 94 -23.80 10.46 -3.14
N PHE A 95 -22.92 10.75 -2.16
CA PHE A 95 -23.27 10.82 -0.74
C PHE A 95 -22.73 12.14 -0.19
N THR A 96 -23.61 13.14 -0.14
CA THR A 96 -23.27 14.52 0.24
C THR A 96 -22.95 14.68 1.73
N THR A 97 -23.46 13.76 2.57
CA THR A 97 -23.07 13.69 3.98
C THR A 97 -21.65 13.15 4.09
N ALA A 98 -20.78 13.87 4.80
CA ALA A 98 -19.44 13.41 5.08
C ALA A 98 -19.47 12.15 5.96
N SER A 99 -18.67 11.17 5.62
CA SER A 99 -18.54 9.90 6.34
C SER A 99 -17.11 9.37 6.24
N ARG A 100 -16.80 8.38 7.06
CA ARG A 100 -15.49 7.70 7.02
C ARG A 100 -15.33 6.92 5.72
N ARG A 101 -14.15 7.04 5.12
CA ARG A 101 -13.75 6.34 3.89
C ARG A 101 -12.33 5.87 3.99
N VAL A 102 -11.99 4.86 3.19
CA VAL A 102 -10.63 4.37 3.05
C VAL A 102 -10.10 4.76 1.68
N PHE A 103 -8.92 5.34 1.64
CA PHE A 103 -8.13 5.57 0.42
C PHE A 103 -6.91 4.67 0.45
N ILE A 104 -6.56 4.09 -0.68
CA ILE A 104 -5.39 3.24 -0.82
C ILE A 104 -4.48 3.85 -1.88
N PHE A 105 -3.21 3.99 -1.54
CA PHE A 105 -2.19 4.53 -2.43
C PHE A 105 -1.03 3.55 -2.52
N LYS A 106 -0.43 3.48 -3.69
CA LYS A 106 0.76 2.67 -3.91
C LYS A 106 1.96 3.51 -4.34
N ASN A 107 3.14 2.93 -4.15
CA ASN A 107 4.37 3.43 -4.72
C ASN A 107 4.49 2.95 -6.17
N PHE A 108 4.34 3.85 -7.11
CA PHE A 108 4.54 3.54 -8.54
C PHE A 108 5.73 4.35 -9.07
N GLY A 109 6.87 3.67 -9.26
CA GLY A 109 8.09 4.29 -9.77
C GLY A 109 8.60 5.46 -8.91
N GLY A 110 8.56 5.34 -7.59
CA GLY A 110 8.99 6.38 -6.65
C GLY A 110 7.99 7.52 -6.47
N LYS A 111 6.76 7.35 -6.93
CA LYS A 111 5.68 8.35 -6.80
C LYS A 111 4.47 7.77 -6.10
N VAL A 112 3.86 8.57 -5.22
CA VAL A 112 2.56 8.26 -4.63
C VAL A 112 1.50 8.29 -5.74
N ARG A 113 0.76 7.20 -5.90
CA ARG A 113 -0.36 7.09 -6.84
C ARG A 113 -1.57 6.47 -6.17
N PRO A 114 -2.78 6.96 -6.43
CA PRO A 114 -3.97 6.33 -5.89
C PRO A 114 -4.17 4.95 -6.55
N LEU A 115 -4.38 3.94 -5.71
CA LEU A 115 -4.86 2.62 -6.10
C LEU A 115 -6.39 2.61 -6.04
N TRP A 116 -6.96 3.15 -4.93
CA TRP A 116 -8.41 3.24 -4.73
C TRP A 116 -8.77 4.44 -3.84
N LEU A 117 -9.74 5.23 -4.27
CA LEU A 117 -10.18 6.45 -3.58
C LEU A 117 -11.60 6.29 -2.99
N GLY A 118 -11.83 5.17 -2.31
CA GLY A 118 -12.92 4.99 -1.37
C GLY A 118 -14.34 4.98 -1.94
N SER A 119 -14.74 3.91 -2.61
CA SER A 119 -16.16 3.58 -2.71
C SER A 119 -16.73 3.20 -1.34
N ARG A 120 -18.05 3.19 -1.20
CA ARG A 120 -18.71 2.65 -0.01
C ARG A 120 -18.41 1.13 0.07
N LEU A 121 -18.12 0.63 1.27
CA LEU A 121 -18.12 -0.79 1.60
C LEU A 121 -19.56 -1.28 1.84
N GLY A 122 -19.76 -2.40 2.49
CA GLY A 122 -21.08 -2.98 2.73
C GLY A 122 -21.97 -2.14 3.63
N GLY A 123 -21.41 -1.60 4.72
CA GLY A 123 -22.08 -0.76 5.69
C GLY A 123 -21.48 0.65 5.81
N GLU A 124 -21.81 1.34 6.88
CA GLU A 124 -21.15 2.60 7.24
C GLU A 124 -19.84 2.30 7.97
N LEU A 125 -18.72 2.74 7.39
CA LEU A 125 -17.40 2.45 7.94
C LEU A 125 -17.19 3.13 9.30
N VAL A 126 -16.85 2.32 10.30
CA VAL A 126 -16.49 2.78 11.65
C VAL A 126 -14.98 2.86 11.80
N ASP A 127 -14.26 1.79 11.45
CA ASP A 127 -12.80 1.73 11.53
C ASP A 127 -12.26 0.59 10.65
N PHE A 128 -10.93 0.51 10.51
CA PHE A 128 -10.31 -0.56 9.74
C PHE A 128 -8.90 -0.92 10.23
N ALA A 129 -8.42 -2.08 9.81
CA ALA A 129 -7.04 -2.52 9.93
C ALA A 129 -6.60 -3.18 8.63
N VAL A 130 -5.29 -3.31 8.42
CA VAL A 130 -4.69 -4.14 7.37
C VAL A 130 -4.28 -5.46 8.00
N VAL A 131 -4.73 -6.58 7.46
CA VAL A 131 -4.44 -7.94 7.94
C VAL A 131 -4.02 -8.80 6.75
N GLY A 132 -2.72 -9.11 6.65
CA GLY A 132 -2.16 -9.72 5.45
C GLY A 132 -2.40 -8.80 4.23
N HIS A 133 -3.00 -9.36 3.17
CA HIS A 133 -3.38 -8.61 1.96
C HIS A 133 -4.85 -8.16 1.98
N MET A 134 -5.44 -8.01 3.16
CA MET A 134 -6.84 -7.67 3.31
C MET A 134 -7.03 -6.36 4.08
N LEU A 135 -8.04 -5.62 3.68
CA LEU A 135 -8.64 -4.57 4.48
C LEU A 135 -9.70 -5.23 5.37
N ARG A 136 -9.49 -5.24 6.68
CA ARG A 136 -10.50 -5.62 7.66
C ARG A 136 -11.21 -4.36 8.14
N ALA A 137 -12.52 -4.31 8.02
CA ALA A 137 -13.32 -3.14 8.35
C ALA A 137 -14.36 -3.48 9.42
N ILE A 138 -14.57 -2.55 10.35
CA ILE A 138 -15.76 -2.50 11.21
C ILE A 138 -16.76 -1.60 10.50
N GLU A 139 -17.96 -2.09 10.32
CA GLU A 139 -19.04 -1.38 9.65
C GLU A 139 -20.30 -1.40 10.51
N GLN A 140 -21.00 -0.26 10.56
CA GLN A 140 -22.31 -0.18 11.16
C GLN A 140 -23.38 -0.54 10.14
N THR A 141 -24.31 -1.39 10.51
CA THR A 141 -25.48 -1.81 9.76
C THR A 141 -26.76 -1.47 10.54
N ALA A 142 -27.93 -1.79 9.97
CA ALA A 142 -29.21 -1.64 10.67
C ALA A 142 -29.31 -2.58 11.89
N ASP A 143 -28.62 -3.73 11.85
CA ASP A 143 -28.71 -4.81 12.83
C ASP A 143 -27.49 -4.85 13.78
N GLY A 144 -26.73 -3.75 13.92
CA GLY A 144 -25.55 -3.66 14.77
C GLY A 144 -24.26 -3.47 13.98
N TYR A 145 -23.16 -4.02 14.49
CA TYR A 145 -21.83 -3.91 13.87
C TYR A 145 -21.40 -5.22 13.24
N VAL A 146 -20.70 -5.12 12.13
CA VAL A 146 -20.07 -6.25 11.44
C VAL A 146 -18.58 -5.99 11.25
N VAL A 147 -17.76 -7.03 11.38
CA VAL A 147 -16.35 -7.03 11.03
C VAL A 147 -16.18 -7.89 9.79
N SER A 148 -15.71 -7.28 8.71
CA SER A 148 -15.61 -7.94 7.40
C SER A 148 -14.22 -7.76 6.81
N ASN A 149 -13.73 -8.79 6.13
CA ASN A 149 -12.53 -8.73 5.30
C ASN A 149 -12.89 -8.37 3.87
N TYR A 150 -12.09 -7.52 3.27
CA TYR A 150 -12.17 -7.12 1.87
C TYR A 150 -10.82 -7.35 1.20
N THR A 151 -10.84 -7.83 -0.05
CA THR A 151 -9.66 -8.04 -0.88
C THR A 151 -9.70 -7.19 -2.13
N TRP A 152 -8.54 -6.88 -2.67
CA TRP A 152 -8.41 -6.17 -3.94
C TRP A 152 -8.94 -7.02 -5.11
N LYS A 153 -9.75 -6.42 -5.98
CA LYS A 153 -10.38 -7.07 -7.15
C LYS A 153 -9.97 -6.43 -8.49
N GLY A 154 -8.80 -5.76 -8.52
CA GLY A 154 -8.28 -5.12 -9.73
C GLY A 154 -8.76 -3.68 -9.95
N PHE A 155 -9.95 -3.30 -9.49
CA PHE A 155 -10.51 -1.95 -9.62
C PHE A 155 -11.16 -1.41 -8.34
N GLY A 156 -11.19 -2.21 -7.27
CA GLY A 156 -11.75 -1.83 -5.97
C GLY A 156 -11.71 -2.96 -4.97
N MET A 157 -12.14 -2.65 -3.74
CA MET A 157 -12.24 -3.64 -2.66
C MET A 157 -13.54 -4.43 -2.80
N GLY A 158 -13.44 -5.76 -2.80
CA GLY A 158 -14.58 -6.68 -2.81
C GLY A 158 -14.66 -7.46 -1.50
N PHE A 159 -15.88 -7.68 -1.00
CA PHE A 159 -16.13 -8.53 0.17
C PHE A 159 -15.47 -9.89 0.00
N HIS A 160 -14.78 -10.33 1.04
CA HIS A 160 -14.12 -11.64 1.08
C HIS A 160 -14.78 -12.57 2.10
N SER A 161 -14.88 -12.13 3.36
CA SER A 161 -15.45 -12.96 4.44
C SER A 161 -15.98 -12.10 5.58
N LEU A 162 -16.99 -12.60 6.27
CA LEU A 162 -17.42 -12.11 7.56
C LEU A 162 -16.47 -12.67 8.65
N VAL A 163 -16.06 -11.81 9.57
CA VAL A 163 -15.19 -12.17 10.70
C VAL A 163 -16.01 -12.28 11.99
N ALA A 164 -16.83 -11.26 12.27
CA ALA A 164 -17.66 -11.19 13.47
C ALA A 164 -18.87 -10.29 13.27
N THR A 165 -19.88 -10.48 14.11
CA THR A 165 -21.04 -9.60 14.28
C THR A 165 -21.22 -9.34 15.77
N SER A 166 -21.59 -8.12 16.17
CA SER A 166 -21.89 -7.79 17.55
C SER A 166 -22.73 -6.52 17.64
N ASP A 167 -23.57 -6.42 18.66
CA ASP A 167 -24.23 -5.17 19.02
C ASP A 167 -23.30 -4.24 19.82
N ASN A 168 -22.16 -4.76 20.28
CA ASN A 168 -21.17 -4.02 21.03
C ASN A 168 -19.94 -3.71 20.13
N LEU A 169 -19.61 -2.43 20.04
CA LEU A 169 -18.47 -1.96 19.23
C LEU A 169 -17.11 -2.44 19.79
N ASP A 170 -16.96 -2.57 21.11
CA ASP A 170 -15.69 -3.01 21.72
C ASP A 170 -15.33 -4.45 21.33
N ASP A 171 -16.33 -5.33 21.18
CA ASP A 171 -16.12 -6.71 20.70
C ASP A 171 -15.59 -6.71 19.25
N CYS A 172 -16.10 -5.77 18.43
CA CYS A 172 -15.63 -5.60 17.06
C CYS A 172 -14.18 -5.11 17.01
N TYR A 173 -13.77 -4.21 17.91
CA TYR A 173 -12.38 -3.76 18.00
C TYR A 173 -11.42 -4.89 18.43
N ASN A 174 -11.87 -5.82 19.26
CA ASN A 174 -11.08 -7.01 19.61
C ASN A 174 -10.88 -7.91 18.38
N SER A 175 -11.91 -8.07 17.55
CA SER A 175 -11.85 -8.85 16.32
C SER A 175 -11.06 -8.16 15.19
N LEU A 176 -10.97 -6.82 15.23
CA LEU A 176 -10.22 -6.04 14.24
C LEU A 176 -8.71 -6.31 14.32
N LYS A 177 -8.19 -6.62 15.52
CA LYS A 177 -6.76 -6.77 15.83
C LYS A 177 -6.23 -8.21 15.70
N GLN A 178 -7.12 -9.20 15.65
CA GLN A 178 -6.77 -10.62 15.49
C GLN A 178 -6.49 -10.95 14.03
#